data_7644601b064c144068766ff7f008a4ce
#
_entry.id   7644601b064c144068766ff7f008a4ce
#
_cell.length_a   1.000
_cell.length_b   1.000
_cell.length_c   1.000
_cell.angle_alpha   90.00
_cell.angle_beta   90.00
_cell.angle_gamma   90.00
#
_symmetry.space_group_name_H-M   'P 1'
#
loop_
_entity.id
_entity.type
_entity.pdbx_description
1 polymer ?
#
loop_
_entity_poly.entity_id
_entity_poly.type
_entity_poly.pdbx_seq_one_letter_code
_entity_poly.pdbx_strand_id
1 'polypeptide(L)'
;FAMGSTMATTRRHLEAIGGFEGMLNLHSDDYEFGRRIAALGYRVELLPQPVGMQFPSESVAGHLRHEMRWLVGIRHNRPGGHFGLLLTQGLPWAVLAALLAPQGVVGAAWLGVYLIARLGSGYVIGIWGLDDPVVRRKLWLLPLYDFLTFFTWIASFLMNSIEWRGSFFTLEHGRMVRVASDPDPG
;
A
#
# COMPACT_ATOMS: atom_id res chain seq x y z
N PHE A 1 1.62 -11.12 9.08
CA PHE A 1 2.66 -10.31 8.42
C PHE A 1 3.08 -9.18 9.35
N ALA A 2 4.26 -8.60 9.14
CA ALA A 2 4.72 -7.42 9.84
C ALA A 2 4.64 -6.19 8.93
N MET A 3 4.69 -4.99 9.51
CA MET A 3 4.75 -3.72 8.79
C MET A 3 6.14 -3.11 8.93
N GLY A 4 6.75 -2.68 7.82
CA GLY A 4 8.14 -2.25 7.74
C GLY A 4 8.49 -0.95 8.45
N SER A 5 7.52 -0.20 8.98
CA SER A 5 7.80 1.07 9.67
C SER A 5 8.62 0.88 10.96
N THR A 6 8.27 -0.12 11.77
CA THR A 6 9.01 -0.50 12.98
C THR A 6 8.70 -1.95 13.31
N MET A 7 9.73 -2.79 13.36
CA MET A 7 9.60 -4.20 13.73
C MET A 7 10.52 -4.50 14.90
N ALA A 8 10.00 -5.23 15.89
CA ALA A 8 10.77 -5.67 17.05
C ALA A 8 10.68 -7.19 17.20
N THR A 9 11.81 -7.84 17.42
CA THR A 9 11.90 -9.28 17.72
C THR A 9 13.11 -9.57 18.58
N THR A 10 13.26 -10.81 19.03
CA THR A 10 14.46 -11.25 19.72
C THR A 10 15.50 -11.77 18.74
N ARG A 11 16.79 -11.73 19.13
CA ARG A 11 17.87 -12.32 18.35
C ARG A 11 17.60 -13.80 18.02
N ARG A 12 17.13 -14.57 19.00
CA ARG A 12 16.79 -15.98 18.83
C ARG A 12 15.77 -16.21 17.71
N HIS A 13 14.73 -15.38 17.62
CA HIS A 13 13.73 -15.49 16.56
C HIS A 13 14.30 -15.10 15.20
N LEU A 14 15.13 -14.05 15.16
CA LEU A 14 15.79 -13.62 13.93
C LEU A 14 16.71 -14.71 13.39
N GLU A 15 17.53 -15.34 14.25
CA GLU A 15 18.41 -16.45 13.87
C GLU A 15 17.61 -17.67 13.38
N ALA A 16 16.48 -17.97 14.02
CA ALA A 16 15.62 -19.10 13.65
C ALA A 16 14.98 -18.96 12.26
N ILE A 17 14.80 -17.73 11.74
CA ILE A 17 14.29 -17.49 10.39
C ILE A 17 15.40 -17.31 9.32
N GLY A 18 16.66 -17.53 9.68
CA GLY A 18 17.81 -17.43 8.78
C GLY A 18 18.50 -16.07 8.75
N GLY A 19 18.26 -15.22 9.75
CA GLY A 19 18.88 -13.90 9.85
C GLY A 19 18.40 -12.93 8.77
N PHE A 20 19.12 -11.84 8.62
CA PHE A 20 18.86 -10.87 7.54
C PHE A 20 19.32 -11.38 6.17
N GLU A 21 20.36 -12.23 6.13
CA GLU A 21 20.86 -12.81 4.89
C GLU A 21 19.79 -13.62 4.16
N GLY A 22 18.92 -14.29 4.90
CA GLY A 22 17.79 -15.05 4.32
C GLY A 22 16.74 -14.20 3.61
N MET A 23 16.80 -12.87 3.79
CA MET A 23 15.84 -11.91 3.23
C MET A 23 16.47 -10.94 2.23
N LEU A 24 17.77 -11.08 1.93
CA LEU A 24 18.44 -10.26 0.92
C LEU A 24 17.75 -10.39 -0.44
N ASN A 25 17.62 -9.25 -1.13
CA ASN A 25 17.00 -9.15 -2.45
C ASN A 25 15.49 -9.48 -2.49
N LEU A 26 14.81 -9.57 -1.33
CA LEU A 26 13.36 -9.65 -1.30
C LEU A 26 12.77 -8.25 -1.40
N HIS A 27 11.72 -8.12 -2.22
CA HIS A 27 11.04 -6.82 -2.38
C HIS A 27 10.27 -6.40 -1.11
N SER A 28 9.66 -7.36 -0.42
CA SER A 28 8.86 -7.15 0.80
C SER A 28 9.46 -7.95 1.94
N ASP A 29 10.59 -7.49 2.43
CA ASP A 29 11.35 -8.09 3.53
C ASP A 29 10.53 -8.09 4.84
N ASP A 30 9.75 -7.06 5.10
CA ASP A 30 8.84 -6.93 6.24
C ASP A 30 7.73 -8.00 6.22
N TYR A 31 7.09 -8.19 5.07
CA TYR A 31 6.08 -9.23 4.89
C TYR A 31 6.68 -10.63 5.11
N GLU A 32 7.82 -10.90 4.49
CA GLU A 32 8.49 -12.20 4.60
C GLU A 32 8.99 -12.46 6.03
N PHE A 33 9.52 -11.43 6.69
CA PHE A 33 9.90 -11.48 8.09
C PHE A 33 8.72 -11.95 8.97
N GLY A 34 7.58 -11.26 8.89
CA GLY A 34 6.40 -11.63 9.65
C GLY A 34 5.85 -13.02 9.30
N ARG A 35 5.91 -13.41 8.01
CA ARG A 35 5.48 -14.72 7.53
C ARG A 35 6.35 -15.85 8.12
N ARG A 36 7.69 -15.69 8.14
CA ARG A 36 8.60 -16.70 8.69
C ARG A 36 8.44 -16.84 10.20
N ILE A 37 8.30 -15.74 10.92
CA ILE A 37 8.03 -15.77 12.37
C ILE A 37 6.72 -16.51 12.66
N ALA A 38 5.66 -16.24 11.91
CA ALA A 38 4.38 -16.94 12.06
C ALA A 38 4.48 -18.42 11.71
N ALA A 39 5.30 -18.81 10.71
CA ALA A 39 5.54 -20.20 10.35
C ALA A 39 6.25 -21.01 11.46
N LEU A 40 6.98 -20.34 12.35
CA LEU A 40 7.57 -20.95 13.55
C LEU A 40 6.54 -21.13 14.70
N GLY A 41 5.27 -20.77 14.48
CA GLY A 41 4.21 -20.85 15.48
C GLY A 41 4.11 -19.64 16.40
N TYR A 42 4.88 -18.57 16.16
CA TYR A 42 4.77 -17.34 16.92
C TYR A 42 3.68 -16.44 16.38
N ARG A 43 3.09 -15.64 17.25
CA ARG A 43 2.12 -14.63 16.89
C ARG A 43 2.81 -13.31 16.56
N VAL A 44 2.47 -12.72 15.41
CA VAL A 44 2.86 -11.36 15.06
C VAL A 44 1.75 -10.41 15.51
N GLU A 45 2.08 -9.46 16.38
CA GLU A 45 1.14 -8.49 16.92
C GLU A 45 1.40 -7.10 16.35
N LEU A 46 0.33 -6.41 15.96
CA LEU A 46 0.36 -4.99 15.65
C LEU A 46 0.05 -4.21 16.93
N LEU A 47 0.98 -3.39 17.35
CA LEU A 47 0.77 -2.57 18.53
C LEU A 47 -0.21 -1.42 18.21
N PRO A 48 -1.10 -1.04 19.13
CA PRO A 48 -2.05 0.05 18.94
C PRO A 48 -1.38 1.44 19.01
N GLN A 49 -0.05 1.49 19.17
CA GLN A 49 0.71 2.72 19.23
C GLN A 49 1.09 3.19 17.82
N PRO A 50 0.55 4.33 17.34
CA PRO A 50 0.98 4.90 16.07
C PRO A 50 2.42 5.42 16.17
N VAL A 51 3.18 5.29 15.08
CA VAL A 51 4.53 5.85 14.95
C VAL A 51 4.51 6.97 13.91
N GLY A 52 5.15 8.08 14.24
CA GLY A 52 5.34 9.18 13.29
C GLY A 52 6.36 8.79 12.22
N MET A 53 5.99 8.93 10.95
CA MET A 53 6.90 8.74 9.84
C MET A 53 7.18 10.08 9.16
N GLN A 54 8.46 10.35 8.90
CA GLN A 54 8.86 11.49 8.09
C GLN A 54 9.12 11.02 6.66
N PHE A 55 8.35 11.55 5.73
CA PHE A 55 8.61 11.35 4.31
C PHE A 55 9.34 12.56 3.76
N PRO A 56 10.36 12.37 2.90
CA PRO A 56 10.92 13.48 2.15
C PRO A 56 9.84 14.11 1.29
N SER A 57 9.95 15.40 1.00
CA SER A 57 9.01 16.06 0.09
C SER A 57 9.15 15.44 -1.30
N GLU A 58 8.11 14.78 -1.75
CA GLU A 58 8.07 14.14 -3.07
C GLU A 58 7.14 14.91 -4.02
N SER A 59 7.47 14.88 -5.30
CA SER A 59 6.54 15.30 -6.33
C SER A 59 5.38 14.29 -6.43
N VAL A 60 4.24 14.69 -7.00
CA VAL A 60 3.12 13.76 -7.27
C VAL A 60 3.59 12.56 -8.08
N ALA A 61 4.46 12.76 -9.07
CA ALA A 61 5.03 11.67 -9.86
C ALA A 61 5.91 10.74 -9.02
N GLY A 62 6.69 11.26 -8.07
CA GLY A 62 7.47 10.47 -7.10
C GLY A 62 6.57 9.61 -6.24
N HIS A 63 5.51 10.21 -5.70
CA HIS A 63 4.51 9.49 -4.89
C HIS A 63 3.83 8.36 -5.68
N LEU A 64 3.40 8.62 -6.92
CA LEU A 64 2.80 7.59 -7.77
C LEU A 64 3.75 6.44 -8.09
N ARG A 65 5.06 6.72 -8.32
CA ARG A 65 6.08 5.66 -8.47
C ARG A 65 6.23 4.83 -7.20
N HIS A 66 6.18 5.47 -6.04
CA HIS A 66 6.23 4.80 -4.74
C HIS A 66 5.03 3.87 -4.53
N GLU A 67 3.81 4.36 -4.77
CA GLU A 67 2.58 3.57 -4.72
C GLU A 67 2.61 2.40 -5.72
N MET A 68 3.05 2.66 -6.94
CA MET A 68 3.19 1.64 -7.97
C MET A 68 4.12 0.50 -7.54
N ARG A 69 5.27 0.85 -6.95
CA ARG A 69 6.23 -0.13 -6.42
C ARG A 69 5.58 -1.04 -5.36
N TRP A 70 4.79 -0.47 -4.46
CA TRP A 70 4.07 -1.22 -3.44
C TRP A 70 3.00 -2.14 -4.05
N LEU A 71 2.18 -1.62 -4.96
CA LEU A 71 1.11 -2.39 -5.60
C LEU A 71 1.66 -3.55 -6.42
N VAL A 72 2.74 -3.35 -7.17
CA VAL A 72 3.43 -4.42 -7.91
C VAL A 72 3.98 -5.47 -6.94
N GLY A 73 4.57 -5.05 -5.82
CA GLY A 73 5.06 -5.96 -4.77
C GLY A 73 3.93 -6.79 -4.14
N ILE A 74 2.82 -6.17 -3.78
CA ILE A 74 1.64 -6.87 -3.23
C ILE A 74 1.10 -7.88 -4.24
N ARG A 75 1.04 -7.51 -5.52
CA ARG A 75 0.58 -8.41 -6.59
C ARG A 75 1.44 -9.67 -6.70
N HIS A 76 2.76 -9.53 -6.61
CA HIS A 76 3.68 -10.68 -6.69
C HIS A 76 3.63 -11.55 -5.43
N ASN A 77 3.53 -10.94 -4.26
CA ASN A 77 3.52 -11.68 -3.00
C ASN A 77 2.17 -12.32 -2.68
N ARG A 78 1.07 -11.65 -3.04
CA ARG A 78 -0.30 -12.09 -2.75
C ARG A 78 -1.25 -11.66 -3.88
N PRO A 79 -1.24 -12.35 -5.02
CA PRO A 79 -2.06 -11.96 -6.19
C PRO A 79 -3.55 -11.90 -5.89
N GLY A 80 -4.09 -12.87 -5.13
CA GLY A 80 -5.49 -12.84 -4.69
C GLY A 80 -5.79 -11.68 -3.73
N GLY A 81 -4.85 -11.32 -2.85
CA GLY A 81 -4.97 -10.15 -1.97
C GLY A 81 -4.95 -8.85 -2.76
N HIS A 82 -4.07 -8.75 -3.77
CA HIS A 82 -4.00 -7.59 -4.64
C HIS A 82 -5.30 -7.38 -5.43
N PHE A 83 -5.88 -8.45 -5.98
CA PHE A 83 -7.19 -8.39 -6.62
C PHE A 83 -8.28 -7.99 -5.61
N GLY A 84 -8.22 -8.53 -4.39
CA GLY A 84 -9.16 -8.22 -3.32
C GLY A 84 -9.13 -6.76 -2.86
N LEU A 85 -8.05 -5.99 -3.14
CA LEU A 85 -8.00 -4.56 -2.86
C LEU A 85 -9.13 -3.79 -3.55
N LEU A 86 -9.62 -4.27 -4.70
CA LEU A 86 -10.78 -3.69 -5.37
C LEU A 86 -12.00 -3.57 -4.45
N LEU A 87 -12.22 -4.57 -3.60
CA LEU A 87 -13.36 -4.60 -2.68
C LEU A 87 -13.26 -3.52 -1.59
N THR A 88 -12.06 -3.06 -1.30
CA THR A 88 -11.83 -2.01 -0.28
C THR A 88 -11.92 -0.60 -0.84
N GLN A 89 -11.98 -0.44 -2.17
CA GLN A 89 -12.04 0.85 -2.82
C GLN A 89 -13.48 1.30 -2.99
N GLY A 90 -13.95 2.26 -2.19
CA GLY A 90 -15.34 2.70 -2.21
C GLY A 90 -15.75 3.45 -3.47
N LEU A 91 -14.84 4.25 -4.06
CA LEU A 91 -15.14 5.12 -5.20
C LEU A 91 -15.64 4.37 -6.44
N PRO A 92 -14.94 3.33 -6.97
CA PRO A 92 -15.41 2.63 -8.17
C PRO A 92 -16.77 1.96 -7.96
N TRP A 93 -17.07 1.45 -6.77
CA TRP A 93 -18.37 0.88 -6.46
C TRP A 93 -19.48 1.93 -6.39
N ALA A 94 -19.20 3.11 -5.82
CA ALA A 94 -20.15 4.21 -5.79
C ALA A 94 -20.44 4.75 -7.20
N VAL A 95 -19.41 4.85 -8.04
CA VAL A 95 -19.56 5.25 -9.45
C VAL A 95 -20.36 4.19 -10.22
N LEU A 96 -20.05 2.91 -10.06
CA LEU A 96 -20.79 1.83 -10.70
C LEU A 96 -22.27 1.85 -10.27
N ALA A 97 -22.53 1.98 -8.97
CA ALA A 97 -23.91 2.08 -8.46
C ALA A 97 -24.63 3.31 -9.02
N ALA A 98 -23.94 4.44 -9.17
CA ALA A 98 -24.51 5.64 -9.75
C ALA A 98 -24.86 5.47 -11.24
N LEU A 99 -24.00 4.80 -12.01
CA LEU A 99 -24.21 4.53 -13.43
C LEU A 99 -25.35 3.53 -13.68
N LEU A 100 -25.53 2.56 -12.78
CA LEU A 100 -26.58 1.55 -12.88
C LEU A 100 -27.91 1.98 -12.26
N ALA A 101 -27.94 3.14 -11.60
CA ALA A 101 -29.15 3.64 -10.95
C ALA A 101 -30.23 3.99 -11.98
N PRO A 102 -31.50 3.60 -11.74
CA PRO A 102 -32.59 3.86 -12.69
C PRO A 102 -32.96 5.34 -12.81
N GLN A 103 -32.57 6.14 -11.84
CA GLN A 103 -32.82 7.59 -11.78
C GLN A 103 -31.57 8.32 -11.33
N GLY A 104 -31.28 9.47 -11.92
CA GLY A 104 -30.11 10.28 -11.59
C GLY A 104 -30.05 10.72 -10.13
N VAL A 105 -31.18 10.95 -9.48
CA VAL A 105 -31.22 11.28 -8.04
C VAL A 105 -30.74 10.10 -7.17
N VAL A 106 -31.07 8.88 -7.54
CA VAL A 106 -30.58 7.67 -6.82
C VAL A 106 -29.09 7.50 -7.04
N GLY A 107 -28.59 7.73 -8.26
CA GLY A 107 -27.16 7.73 -8.55
C GLY A 107 -26.39 8.78 -7.74
N ALA A 108 -26.91 10.01 -7.69
CA ALA A 108 -26.32 11.07 -6.87
C ALA A 108 -26.32 10.72 -5.38
N ALA A 109 -27.36 10.03 -4.87
CA ALA A 109 -27.41 9.58 -3.49
C ALA A 109 -26.30 8.58 -3.16
N TRP A 110 -25.98 7.63 -4.05
CA TRP A 110 -24.85 6.68 -3.86
C TRP A 110 -23.50 7.39 -3.79
N LEU A 111 -23.25 8.36 -4.65
CA LEU A 111 -22.05 9.20 -4.58
C LEU A 111 -22.00 10.01 -3.28
N GLY A 112 -23.15 10.55 -2.85
CA GLY A 112 -23.27 11.25 -1.57
C GLY A 112 -22.93 10.35 -0.37
N VAL A 113 -23.47 9.13 -0.34
CA VAL A 113 -23.17 8.13 0.71
C VAL A 113 -21.67 7.83 0.75
N TYR A 114 -21.06 7.60 -0.42
CA TYR A 114 -19.60 7.40 -0.50
C TYR A 114 -18.83 8.59 0.08
N LEU A 115 -19.15 9.81 -0.35
CA LEU A 115 -18.45 11.01 0.13
C LEU A 115 -18.59 11.20 1.63
N ILE A 116 -19.80 11.02 2.19
CA ILE A 116 -20.05 11.12 3.62
C ILE A 116 -19.23 10.05 4.38
N ALA A 117 -19.28 8.81 3.93
CA ALA A 117 -18.55 7.73 4.58
C ALA A 117 -17.03 7.95 4.49
N ARG A 118 -16.53 8.38 3.33
CA ARG A 118 -15.10 8.59 3.09
C ARG A 118 -14.53 9.78 3.88
N LEU A 119 -15.20 10.91 3.82
CA LEU A 119 -14.79 12.09 4.59
C LEU A 119 -15.01 11.89 6.08
N GLY A 120 -16.09 11.22 6.48
CA GLY A 120 -16.36 10.86 7.87
C GLY A 120 -15.29 9.94 8.44
N SER A 121 -14.89 8.89 7.72
CA SER A 121 -13.79 8.01 8.15
C SER A 121 -12.46 8.75 8.24
N GLY A 122 -12.15 9.62 7.27
CA GLY A 122 -10.97 10.48 7.30
C GLY A 122 -10.97 11.43 8.50
N TYR A 123 -12.13 12.00 8.83
CA TYR A 123 -12.30 12.84 10.02
C TYR A 123 -12.05 12.06 11.31
N VAL A 124 -12.73 10.92 11.48
CA VAL A 124 -12.63 10.11 12.70
C VAL A 124 -11.20 9.58 12.91
N ILE A 125 -10.58 9.04 11.87
CA ILE A 125 -9.24 8.46 12.00
C ILE A 125 -8.17 9.55 12.02
N GLY A 126 -8.17 10.45 11.03
CA GLY A 126 -7.08 11.38 10.83
C GLY A 126 -7.13 12.59 11.78
N ILE A 127 -8.32 13.14 12.02
CA ILE A 127 -8.45 14.36 12.83
C ILE A 127 -8.69 14.02 14.29
N TRP A 128 -9.70 13.20 14.57
CA TRP A 128 -10.06 12.88 15.94
C TRP A 128 -9.13 11.86 16.59
N GLY A 129 -8.74 10.79 15.84
CA GLY A 129 -7.89 9.73 16.37
C GLY A 129 -6.41 10.05 16.38
N LEU A 130 -5.87 10.63 15.31
CA LEU A 130 -4.43 10.88 15.14
C LEU A 130 -4.03 12.36 15.33
N ASP A 131 -4.99 13.28 15.43
CA ASP A 131 -4.76 14.74 15.48
C ASP A 131 -3.84 15.26 14.36
N ASP A 132 -3.97 14.66 13.14
CA ASP A 132 -3.10 14.96 12.03
C ASP A 132 -3.44 16.34 11.42
N PRO A 133 -2.51 17.33 11.47
CA PRO A 133 -2.74 18.65 10.93
C PRO A 133 -2.84 18.69 9.41
N VAL A 134 -2.26 17.73 8.70
CA VAL A 134 -2.33 17.65 7.24
C VAL A 134 -3.72 17.18 6.84
N VAL A 135 -4.22 16.12 7.45
CA VAL A 135 -5.60 15.64 7.21
C VAL A 135 -6.60 16.72 7.53
N ARG A 136 -6.45 17.45 8.65
CA ARG A 136 -7.34 18.55 9.04
C ARG A 136 -7.45 19.63 7.94
N ARG A 137 -6.36 19.94 7.24
CA ARG A 137 -6.32 20.95 6.18
C ARG A 137 -6.70 20.42 4.80
N LYS A 138 -6.49 19.11 4.57
CA LYS A 138 -6.53 18.50 3.25
C LYS A 138 -7.56 17.37 3.12
N LEU A 139 -8.48 17.23 4.09
CA LEU A 139 -9.49 16.18 4.14
C LEU A 139 -10.27 16.05 2.81
N TRP A 140 -10.57 17.17 2.18
CA TRP A 140 -11.30 17.24 0.91
C TRP A 140 -10.57 16.58 -0.27
N LEU A 141 -9.24 16.35 -0.16
CA LEU A 141 -8.45 15.64 -1.18
C LEU A 141 -8.65 14.12 -1.16
N LEU A 142 -9.26 13.55 -0.12
CA LEU A 142 -9.40 12.10 -0.02
C LEU A 142 -10.12 11.47 -1.22
N PRO A 143 -11.23 12.02 -1.75
CA PRO A 143 -11.87 11.44 -2.94
C PRO A 143 -10.98 11.51 -4.20
N LEU A 144 -10.17 12.57 -4.34
CA LEU A 144 -9.20 12.69 -5.43
C LEU A 144 -8.08 11.65 -5.25
N TYR A 145 -7.63 11.44 -4.03
CA TYR A 145 -6.63 10.41 -3.73
C TYR A 145 -7.17 9.00 -4.03
N ASP A 146 -8.42 8.71 -3.68
CA ASP A 146 -9.07 7.44 -3.99
C ASP A 146 -9.15 7.20 -5.52
N PHE A 147 -9.41 8.26 -6.29
CA PHE A 147 -9.37 8.20 -7.76
C PHE A 147 -7.97 7.84 -8.26
N LEU A 148 -6.93 8.53 -7.79
CA LEU A 148 -5.55 8.26 -8.18
C LEU A 148 -5.13 6.84 -7.80
N THR A 149 -5.45 6.39 -6.59
CA THR A 149 -5.14 5.06 -6.09
C THR A 149 -5.80 3.96 -6.94
N PHE A 150 -7.05 4.16 -7.33
CA PHE A 150 -7.76 3.21 -8.19
C PHE A 150 -7.07 3.05 -9.56
N PHE A 151 -6.71 4.15 -10.23
CA PHE A 151 -6.03 4.06 -11.52
C PHE A 151 -4.60 3.54 -11.39
N THR A 152 -3.91 3.85 -10.30
CA THR A 152 -2.59 3.27 -10.00
C THR A 152 -2.71 1.76 -9.78
N TRP A 153 -3.76 1.30 -9.10
CA TRP A 153 -4.02 -0.12 -8.93
C TRP A 153 -4.29 -0.83 -10.28
N ILE A 154 -5.09 -0.24 -11.17
CA ILE A 154 -5.28 -0.78 -12.53
C ILE A 154 -3.95 -0.84 -13.27
N ALA A 155 -3.19 0.26 -13.29
CA ALA A 155 -1.91 0.33 -13.99
C ALA A 155 -0.89 -0.69 -13.47
N SER A 156 -0.96 -1.06 -12.18
CA SER A 156 -0.06 -2.05 -11.58
C SER A 156 -0.17 -3.44 -12.20
N PHE A 157 -1.28 -3.78 -12.85
CA PHE A 157 -1.41 -5.06 -13.59
C PHE A 157 -0.59 -5.08 -14.87
N LEU A 158 -0.30 -3.93 -15.45
CA LEU A 158 0.44 -3.78 -16.70
C LEU A 158 1.96 -3.66 -16.48
N MET A 159 2.39 -3.42 -15.23
CA MET A 159 3.79 -3.18 -14.90
C MET A 159 4.41 -4.39 -14.20
N ASN A 160 5.57 -4.85 -14.70
CA ASN A 160 6.35 -5.94 -14.10
C ASN A 160 7.71 -5.47 -13.55
N SER A 161 8.09 -4.23 -13.84
CA SER A 161 9.31 -3.60 -13.34
C SER A 161 9.00 -2.50 -12.34
N ILE A 162 9.89 -2.33 -11.40
CA ILE A 162 9.85 -1.28 -10.39
C ILE A 162 11.14 -0.48 -10.43
N GLU A 163 11.05 0.83 -10.21
CA GLU A 163 12.20 1.68 -9.99
C GLU A 163 12.47 1.79 -8.48
N TRP A 164 13.69 1.50 -8.08
CA TRP A 164 14.13 1.66 -6.70
C TRP A 164 15.55 2.22 -6.64
N ARG A 165 15.70 3.37 -5.98
CA ARG A 165 16.98 4.09 -5.86
C ARG A 165 17.69 4.34 -7.19
N GLY A 166 16.93 4.71 -8.24
CA GLY A 166 17.48 4.98 -9.57
C GLY A 166 17.81 3.75 -10.41
N SER A 167 17.58 2.54 -9.90
CA SER A 167 17.77 1.29 -10.65
C SER A 167 16.44 0.60 -10.93
N PHE A 168 16.34 -0.07 -12.07
CA PHE A 168 15.16 -0.85 -12.46
C PHE A 168 15.31 -2.32 -12.09
N PHE A 169 14.26 -2.88 -11.50
CA PHE A 169 14.20 -4.28 -11.08
C PHE A 169 12.93 -4.92 -11.62
N THR A 170 13.02 -6.17 -12.07
CA THR A 170 11.88 -7.07 -12.23
C THR A 170 11.68 -7.88 -10.97
N LEU A 171 10.42 -8.22 -10.67
CA LEU A 171 10.10 -9.10 -9.55
C LEU A 171 9.87 -10.53 -10.06
N GLU A 172 10.77 -11.43 -9.68
CA GLU A 172 10.68 -12.85 -9.97
C GLU A 172 10.55 -13.63 -8.67
N HIS A 173 9.41 -14.26 -8.44
CA HIS A 173 9.11 -15.02 -7.22
C HIS A 173 9.37 -14.21 -5.92
N GLY A 174 9.04 -12.92 -5.93
CA GLY A 174 9.24 -12.02 -4.78
C GLY A 174 10.67 -11.48 -4.63
N ARG A 175 11.60 -11.88 -5.49
CA ARG A 175 12.98 -11.37 -5.50
C ARG A 175 13.14 -10.25 -6.53
N MET A 176 13.93 -9.26 -6.16
CA MET A 176 14.34 -8.19 -7.07
C MET A 176 15.49 -8.66 -7.95
N VAL A 177 15.26 -8.73 -9.25
CA VAL A 177 16.28 -9.02 -10.27
C VAL A 177 16.57 -7.74 -11.02
N ARG A 178 17.82 -7.27 -11.01
CA ARG A 178 18.22 -6.03 -11.69
C ARG A 178 18.08 -6.20 -13.21
N VAL A 179 17.47 -5.20 -13.87
CA VAL A 179 17.37 -5.18 -15.33
C VAL A 179 18.73 -4.77 -15.90
N ALA A 180 19.31 -5.62 -16.74
CA ALA A 180 20.70 -5.49 -17.26
C ALA A 180 20.97 -4.27 -18.18
N SER A 181 19.97 -3.42 -18.44
CA SER A 181 20.10 -2.24 -19.31
C SER A 181 20.47 -0.94 -18.58
N ASP A 182 20.69 -0.99 -17.27
CA ASP A 182 21.00 0.19 -16.50
C ASP A 182 22.53 0.30 -16.32
N PRO A 183 23.19 1.37 -16.86
CA PRO A 183 24.61 1.59 -16.60
C PRO A 183 24.83 1.78 -15.11
N ASP A 184 25.86 1.13 -14.58
CA ASP A 184 26.24 1.20 -13.17
C ASP A 184 26.42 2.68 -12.77
N PRO A 185 25.67 3.22 -11.80
CA PRO A 185 25.94 4.55 -11.30
C PRO A 185 27.27 4.51 -10.54
N GLY A 186 28.37 4.90 -11.23
CA GLY A 186 29.73 5.00 -10.69
C GLY A 186 29.84 5.91 -9.47
#